data_5d6087ec7e670ddb6057ede143a7c8fc
#
_entry.id   5d6087ec7e670ddb6057ede143a7c8fc
#
_cell.length_a   1.000
_cell.length_b   1.000
_cell.length_c   1.000
_cell.angle_alpha   90.00
_cell.angle_beta   90.00
_cell.angle_gamma   90.00
#
_symmetry.space_group_name_H-M   'P 1'
#
loop_
_entity.id
_entity.type
_entity.pdbx_description
1 polymer ?
#
loop_
_entity_poly.entity_id
_entity_poly.type
_entity_poly.pdbx_seq_one_letter_code
_entity_poly.pdbx_strand_id
1 'polypeptide(L)'
;MNKFVFAVCGAENYISQLAFSIERLKRFTHNEIIVVTDSCRNEIPISHENIIDIKTPAEYDNHQASIYLKTSLHKILPKGYTYCYLDSDVICKSEKVNKIFNHYSAPVTFANDNAPLEYFSPHAMNCKCLENHAHRGEIIAKFKVDVEKHIGNYNLDAETVRHDRKVFADLFAKTKRNFFSASRYFLLRYLPFARSFTLGKFVFNKSEMCWRNERGEVVELDFRYYKRHILPKLGENPADWTNFEHDTPHCNHLSAYISETYGINIPGDWQHWNGGVFLFDDSSAEFLDYWHEKTIAEFENPYTKTRDQGTLALTAWKFGLQNQPTLPVEYNWIAEFADRNIDYDANKGYTRDGFKTISHPILMHIYHHWGDEEWNIWNSVK
;
A
#
# COMPACT_ATOMS: atom_id res chain seq x y z
N MET A 1 -5.42 -5.73 -32.85
CA MET A 1 -4.36 -6.68 -32.40
C MET A 1 -3.83 -6.23 -31.05
N ASN A 2 -3.49 -7.16 -30.17
CA ASN A 2 -3.11 -6.88 -28.78
C ASN A 2 -1.61 -7.11 -28.58
N LYS A 3 -0.95 -6.26 -27.78
CA LYS A 3 0.47 -6.39 -27.46
C LYS A 3 0.72 -6.10 -26.00
N PHE A 4 1.73 -6.75 -25.41
CA PHE A 4 2.26 -6.39 -24.10
C PHE A 4 3.46 -5.46 -24.26
N VAL A 5 3.65 -4.54 -23.32
CA VAL A 5 4.79 -3.63 -23.35
C VAL A 5 5.37 -3.44 -21.94
N PHE A 6 6.70 -3.43 -21.86
CA PHE A 6 7.48 -3.04 -20.69
C PHE A 6 8.28 -1.78 -21.01
N ALA A 7 8.48 -0.92 -20.02
CA ALA A 7 9.41 0.21 -20.11
C ALA A 7 10.37 0.15 -18.93
N VAL A 8 11.68 0.03 -19.22
CA VAL A 8 12.70 -0.12 -18.18
C VAL A 8 14.05 0.37 -18.67
N CYS A 9 14.81 0.99 -17.79
CA CYS A 9 16.26 1.24 -17.97
C CYS A 9 16.96 1.33 -16.61
N GLY A 10 18.29 1.27 -16.60
CA GLY A 10 19.12 1.51 -15.43
C GLY A 10 19.73 0.26 -14.82
N ALA A 11 19.57 0.07 -13.50
CA ALA A 11 20.31 -0.90 -12.72
C ALA A 11 20.03 -2.37 -13.10
N GLU A 12 21.05 -3.22 -12.92
CA GLU A 12 21.02 -4.65 -13.23
C GLU A 12 19.82 -5.38 -12.62
N ASN A 13 19.43 -5.04 -11.40
CA ASN A 13 18.29 -5.67 -10.71
C ASN A 13 16.97 -5.49 -11.48
N TYR A 14 16.70 -4.30 -12.03
CA TYR A 14 15.49 -4.04 -12.81
C TYR A 14 15.51 -4.77 -14.16
N ILE A 15 16.67 -4.85 -14.80
CA ILE A 15 16.82 -5.60 -16.04
C ILE A 15 16.65 -7.12 -15.81
N SER A 16 17.17 -7.63 -14.69
CA SER A 16 16.99 -9.02 -14.28
C SER A 16 15.53 -9.35 -13.92
N GLN A 17 14.82 -8.43 -13.25
CA GLN A 17 13.39 -8.55 -13.02
C GLN A 17 12.60 -8.60 -14.32
N LEU A 18 12.91 -7.69 -15.26
CA LEU A 18 12.31 -7.70 -16.59
C LEU A 18 12.50 -9.04 -17.29
N ALA A 19 13.73 -9.57 -17.31
CA ALA A 19 14.05 -10.83 -17.98
C ALA A 19 13.20 -11.99 -17.42
N PHE A 20 13.06 -12.07 -16.10
CA PHE A 20 12.22 -13.05 -15.43
C PHE A 20 10.73 -12.85 -15.78
N SER A 21 10.22 -11.62 -15.74
CA SER A 21 8.82 -11.31 -16.05
C SER A 21 8.47 -11.62 -17.49
N ILE A 22 9.36 -11.33 -18.45
CA ILE A 22 9.20 -11.70 -19.87
C ILE A 22 9.19 -13.23 -20.03
N GLU A 23 10.11 -13.95 -19.38
CA GLU A 23 10.14 -15.41 -19.45
C GLU A 23 8.83 -16.02 -18.98
N ARG A 24 8.30 -15.52 -17.85
CA ARG A 24 7.01 -15.96 -17.32
C ARG A 24 5.85 -15.61 -18.24
N LEU A 25 5.83 -14.40 -18.79
CA LEU A 25 4.77 -13.98 -19.70
C LEU A 25 4.76 -14.80 -20.98
N LYS A 26 5.93 -15.08 -21.59
CA LYS A 26 6.07 -15.91 -22.80
C LYS A 26 5.52 -17.32 -22.65
N ARG A 27 5.44 -17.87 -21.44
CA ARG A 27 4.84 -19.20 -21.20
C ARG A 27 3.32 -19.21 -21.38
N PHE A 28 2.67 -18.05 -21.27
CA PHE A 28 1.22 -17.95 -21.18
C PHE A 28 0.58 -17.10 -22.30
N THR A 29 1.37 -16.38 -23.12
CA THR A 29 0.85 -15.56 -24.20
C THR A 29 1.56 -15.82 -25.52
N HIS A 30 0.80 -15.68 -26.61
CA HIS A 30 1.30 -15.59 -27.97
C HIS A 30 1.27 -14.17 -28.54
N ASN A 31 0.75 -13.20 -27.74
CA ASN A 31 0.80 -11.79 -28.11
C ASN A 31 2.25 -11.31 -28.11
N GLU A 32 2.57 -10.42 -29.04
CA GLU A 32 3.87 -9.79 -29.11
C GLU A 32 4.18 -9.04 -27.80
N ILE A 33 5.43 -9.17 -27.35
CA ILE A 33 5.96 -8.45 -26.18
C ILE A 33 6.98 -7.46 -26.72
N ILE A 34 6.84 -6.18 -26.34
CA ILE A 34 7.74 -5.10 -26.70
C ILE A 34 8.45 -4.60 -25.45
N VAL A 35 9.71 -4.31 -25.54
CA VAL A 35 10.51 -3.67 -24.49
C VAL A 35 10.93 -2.29 -24.98
N VAL A 36 10.57 -1.24 -24.26
CA VAL A 36 11.06 0.12 -24.47
C VAL A 36 12.14 0.41 -23.44
N THR A 37 13.31 0.85 -23.89
CA THR A 37 14.47 1.07 -23.02
C THR A 37 15.32 2.24 -23.48
N ASP A 38 16.20 2.73 -22.63
CA ASP A 38 17.39 3.52 -23.00
C ASP A 38 18.62 2.64 -22.72
N SER A 39 19.13 2.00 -23.75
CA SER A 39 20.23 1.04 -23.64
C SER A 39 21.54 1.67 -23.13
N CYS A 40 21.70 3.00 -23.31
CA CYS A 40 22.87 3.72 -22.80
C CYS A 40 22.90 3.83 -21.26
N ARG A 41 21.76 3.61 -20.61
CA ARG A 41 21.61 3.65 -19.14
C ARG A 41 21.65 2.29 -18.49
N ASN A 42 21.55 1.21 -19.27
CA ASN A 42 21.46 -0.14 -18.74
C ASN A 42 22.81 -0.64 -18.25
N GLU A 43 22.89 -1.10 -17.00
CA GLU A 43 24.11 -1.73 -16.46
C GLU A 43 24.41 -3.07 -17.11
N ILE A 44 23.37 -3.80 -17.56
CA ILE A 44 23.50 -5.02 -18.33
C ILE A 44 22.61 -4.97 -19.57
N PRO A 45 22.97 -5.64 -20.68
CA PRO A 45 22.16 -5.63 -21.89
C PRO A 45 20.84 -6.39 -21.71
N ILE A 46 19.76 -5.88 -22.33
CA ILE A 46 18.49 -6.59 -22.43
C ILE A 46 18.54 -7.55 -23.62
N SER A 47 18.26 -8.84 -23.37
CA SER A 47 18.14 -9.86 -24.41
C SER A 47 16.68 -10.12 -24.75
N HIS A 48 16.16 -9.47 -25.79
CA HIS A 48 14.79 -9.63 -26.28
C HIS A 48 14.73 -9.34 -27.78
N GLU A 49 13.78 -9.93 -28.49
CA GLU A 49 13.65 -9.81 -29.95
C GLU A 49 13.04 -8.47 -30.40
N ASN A 50 12.11 -7.90 -29.60
CA ASN A 50 11.39 -6.67 -29.96
C ASN A 50 11.74 -5.56 -28.97
N ILE A 51 12.86 -4.88 -29.20
CA ILE A 51 13.33 -3.74 -28.41
C ILE A 51 13.14 -2.46 -29.21
N ILE A 52 12.58 -1.44 -28.54
CA ILE A 52 12.57 -0.07 -29.01
C ILE A 52 13.51 0.72 -28.09
N ASP A 53 14.66 1.12 -28.64
CA ASP A 53 15.69 1.86 -27.92
C ASP A 53 15.48 3.36 -28.09
N ILE A 54 15.25 4.07 -26.99
CA ILE A 54 14.94 5.50 -26.95
C ILE A 54 15.91 6.19 -26.01
N LYS A 55 16.65 7.15 -26.56
CA LYS A 55 17.52 7.99 -25.74
C LYS A 55 16.69 8.97 -24.89
N THR A 56 16.77 8.81 -23.59
CA THR A 56 16.14 9.72 -22.62
C THR A 56 16.99 10.98 -22.39
N PRO A 57 16.40 12.09 -21.90
CA PRO A 57 17.14 13.31 -21.56
C PRO A 57 18.31 13.02 -20.62
N ALA A 58 19.47 13.59 -20.92
CA ALA A 58 20.73 13.29 -20.21
C ALA A 58 20.73 13.76 -18.74
N GLU A 59 19.94 14.78 -18.44
CA GLU A 59 19.76 15.34 -17.10
C GLU A 59 19.00 14.46 -16.14
N TYR A 60 18.25 13.46 -16.63
CA TYR A 60 17.47 12.56 -15.79
C TYR A 60 18.35 11.51 -15.13
N ASP A 61 18.06 11.20 -13.88
CA ASP A 61 18.56 9.98 -13.25
C ASP A 61 17.86 8.73 -13.84
N ASN A 62 18.31 7.53 -13.47
CA ASN A 62 17.75 6.29 -14.01
C ASN A 62 16.28 6.09 -13.62
N HIS A 63 15.86 6.58 -12.46
CA HIS A 63 14.46 6.51 -12.02
C HIS A 63 13.56 7.44 -12.86
N GLN A 64 13.98 8.69 -13.03
CA GLN A 64 13.30 9.66 -13.88
C GLN A 64 13.23 9.18 -15.34
N ALA A 65 14.32 8.60 -15.87
CA ALA A 65 14.38 8.06 -17.21
C ALA A 65 13.38 6.89 -17.41
N SER A 66 13.28 5.97 -16.45
CA SER A 66 12.30 4.88 -16.51
C SER A 66 10.85 5.40 -16.49
N ILE A 67 10.55 6.39 -15.65
CA ILE A 67 9.23 7.04 -15.61
C ILE A 67 8.93 7.77 -16.92
N TYR A 68 9.93 8.46 -17.50
CA TYR A 68 9.82 9.11 -18.81
C TYR A 68 9.42 8.10 -19.90
N LEU A 69 10.12 6.97 -19.99
CA LEU A 69 9.81 5.91 -20.95
C LEU A 69 8.37 5.39 -20.77
N LYS A 70 7.98 5.07 -19.54
CA LYS A 70 6.65 4.56 -19.19
C LYS A 70 5.52 5.53 -19.59
N THR A 71 5.64 6.79 -19.22
CA THR A 71 4.58 7.77 -19.44
C THR A 71 4.52 8.25 -20.90
N SER A 72 5.60 8.09 -21.71
CA SER A 72 5.67 8.46 -23.12
C SER A 72 5.34 7.33 -24.12
N LEU A 73 4.91 6.15 -23.66
CA LEU A 73 4.70 4.98 -24.50
C LEU A 73 3.80 5.24 -25.73
N HIS A 74 2.75 6.05 -25.57
CA HIS A 74 1.82 6.42 -26.66
C HIS A 74 2.48 7.23 -27.80
N LYS A 75 3.64 7.85 -27.54
CA LYS A 75 4.47 8.57 -28.54
C LYS A 75 5.48 7.64 -29.22
N ILE A 76 5.86 6.56 -28.55
CA ILE A 76 6.94 5.67 -28.95
C ILE A 76 6.41 4.48 -29.76
N LEU A 77 5.28 3.93 -29.34
CA LEU A 77 4.77 2.67 -29.87
C LEU A 77 4.03 2.84 -31.19
N PRO A 78 4.06 1.82 -32.08
CA PRO A 78 3.26 1.80 -33.29
C PRO A 78 1.76 1.99 -33.03
N LYS A 79 1.07 2.66 -33.95
CA LYS A 79 -0.38 2.89 -33.88
C LYS A 79 -1.19 1.69 -34.32
N GLY A 80 -2.48 1.65 -33.97
CA GLY A 80 -3.45 0.64 -34.40
C GLY A 80 -3.47 -0.63 -33.56
N TYR A 81 -2.93 -0.58 -32.34
CA TYR A 81 -2.90 -1.70 -31.39
C TYR A 81 -3.49 -1.31 -30.04
N THR A 82 -4.02 -2.30 -29.33
CA THR A 82 -4.30 -2.18 -27.90
C THR A 82 -3.11 -2.73 -27.13
N TYR A 83 -2.56 -1.94 -26.25
CA TYR A 83 -1.40 -2.28 -25.43
C TYR A 83 -1.80 -2.59 -23.99
N CYS A 84 -1.13 -3.55 -23.41
CA CYS A 84 -1.09 -3.79 -21.96
C CYS A 84 0.31 -3.46 -21.45
N TYR A 85 0.44 -2.39 -20.70
CA TYR A 85 1.67 -2.07 -19.99
C TYR A 85 1.80 -2.94 -18.75
N LEU A 86 3.02 -3.40 -18.49
CA LEU A 86 3.41 -4.13 -17.29
C LEU A 86 4.72 -3.54 -16.73
N ASP A 87 4.76 -3.25 -15.41
CA ASP A 87 6.02 -2.98 -14.73
C ASP A 87 6.91 -4.23 -14.73
N SER A 88 8.24 -4.07 -14.66
CA SER A 88 9.23 -5.16 -14.72
C SER A 88 9.10 -6.18 -13.59
N ASP A 89 8.43 -5.82 -12.50
CA ASP A 89 8.17 -6.63 -11.32
C ASP A 89 6.75 -7.25 -11.28
N VAL A 90 6.07 -7.25 -12.42
CA VAL A 90 4.77 -7.93 -12.62
C VAL A 90 4.98 -9.30 -13.25
N ILE A 91 4.60 -10.35 -12.55
CA ILE A 91 4.81 -11.75 -12.91
C ILE A 91 3.52 -12.41 -13.40
N CYS A 92 3.54 -12.97 -14.62
CA CYS A 92 2.41 -13.72 -15.15
C CYS A 92 2.34 -15.13 -14.56
N LYS A 93 1.13 -15.54 -14.13
CA LYS A 93 0.84 -16.83 -13.48
C LYS A 93 -0.11 -17.73 -14.27
N SER A 94 -0.79 -17.21 -15.31
CA SER A 94 -1.89 -17.94 -15.97
C SER A 94 -2.09 -17.50 -17.42
N GLU A 95 -2.47 -18.46 -18.28
CA GLU A 95 -2.92 -18.21 -19.66
C GLU A 95 -4.12 -17.27 -19.78
N LYS A 96 -4.85 -17.07 -18.67
CA LYS A 96 -5.94 -16.08 -18.61
C LYS A 96 -5.47 -14.66 -18.81
N VAL A 97 -4.15 -14.40 -18.79
CA VAL A 97 -3.55 -13.09 -19.07
C VAL A 97 -4.01 -12.52 -20.41
N ASN A 98 -4.24 -13.36 -21.42
CA ASN A 98 -4.70 -12.92 -22.73
C ASN A 98 -6.12 -12.32 -22.70
N LYS A 99 -6.92 -12.59 -21.68
CA LYS A 99 -8.25 -12.02 -21.48
C LYS A 99 -8.24 -10.61 -20.90
N ILE A 100 -7.08 -10.11 -20.47
CA ILE A 100 -6.95 -8.75 -19.90
C ILE A 100 -7.47 -7.69 -20.87
N PHE A 101 -7.26 -7.87 -22.17
CA PHE A 101 -7.70 -6.94 -23.20
C PHE A 101 -9.23 -6.83 -23.34
N ASN A 102 -9.99 -7.81 -22.83
CA ASN A 102 -11.46 -7.76 -22.81
C ASN A 102 -11.98 -6.75 -21.76
N HIS A 103 -11.12 -6.30 -20.86
CA HIS A 103 -11.45 -5.29 -19.84
C HIS A 103 -11.13 -3.86 -20.30
N TYR A 104 -10.60 -3.69 -21.52
CA TYR A 104 -10.28 -2.36 -22.02
C TYR A 104 -11.56 -1.52 -22.18
N SER A 105 -11.54 -0.35 -21.58
CA SER A 105 -12.53 0.71 -21.69
C SER A 105 -11.81 2.02 -21.99
N ALA A 106 -12.10 2.61 -23.14
CA ALA A 106 -11.44 3.85 -23.58
C ALA A 106 -11.71 5.02 -22.59
N PRO A 107 -10.79 5.98 -22.42
CA PRO A 107 -9.51 6.06 -23.13
C PRO A 107 -8.41 5.20 -22.51
N VAL A 108 -8.53 4.76 -21.26
CA VAL A 108 -7.54 3.96 -20.54
C VAL A 108 -8.22 3.04 -19.55
N THR A 109 -7.58 1.93 -19.16
CA THR A 109 -8.06 1.09 -18.07
C THR A 109 -6.88 0.74 -17.16
N PHE A 110 -6.88 1.26 -15.96
CA PHE A 110 -5.87 0.99 -14.93
C PHE A 110 -6.33 -0.09 -13.95
N ALA A 111 -5.38 -0.70 -13.25
CA ALA A 111 -5.68 -1.47 -12.06
C ALA A 111 -5.86 -0.55 -10.84
N ASN A 112 -6.59 -1.00 -9.84
CA ASN A 112 -6.58 -0.33 -8.54
C ASN A 112 -5.28 -0.61 -7.78
N ASP A 113 -4.86 0.36 -7.00
CA ASP A 113 -3.88 0.14 -5.94
C ASP A 113 -4.53 -0.66 -4.78
N ASN A 114 -3.73 -1.14 -3.83
CA ASN A 114 -4.24 -1.83 -2.65
C ASN A 114 -4.78 -0.89 -1.57
N ALA A 115 -4.61 0.43 -1.74
CA ALA A 115 -4.96 1.43 -0.76
C ALA A 115 -5.61 2.69 -1.38
N PRO A 116 -6.42 3.45 -0.59
CA PRO A 116 -6.88 4.79 -0.96
C PRO A 116 -5.74 5.80 -1.06
N LEU A 117 -6.02 6.93 -1.69
CA LEU A 117 -5.05 7.99 -1.95
C LEU A 117 -4.37 8.53 -0.69
N GLU A 118 -5.08 8.63 0.44
CA GLU A 118 -4.52 9.14 1.70
C GLU A 118 -3.41 8.23 2.28
N TYR A 119 -3.44 6.91 2.02
CA TYR A 119 -2.40 5.98 2.42
C TYR A 119 -1.21 5.97 1.44
N PHE A 120 -1.45 6.29 0.17
CA PHE A 120 -0.38 6.51 -0.82
C PHE A 120 0.31 7.87 -0.62
N SER A 121 -0.42 8.90 -0.20
CA SER A 121 0.04 10.28 -0.07
C SER A 121 1.39 10.46 0.67
N PRO A 122 1.66 9.79 1.83
CA PRO A 122 2.95 9.91 2.52
C PRO A 122 4.14 9.41 1.71
N HIS A 123 3.89 8.50 0.77
CA HIS A 123 4.91 7.95 -0.13
C HIS A 123 5.14 8.82 -1.38
N ALA A 124 4.18 9.65 -1.74
CA ALA A 124 4.24 10.55 -2.89
C ALA A 124 4.77 11.95 -2.56
N MET A 125 4.68 12.36 -1.30
CA MET A 125 4.99 13.72 -0.85
C MET A 125 6.23 13.76 0.03
N ASN A 126 7.02 14.83 -0.07
CA ASN A 126 8.12 15.13 0.85
C ASN A 126 7.58 15.72 2.15
N CYS A 127 6.85 14.92 2.92
CA CYS A 127 6.29 15.26 4.21
C CYS A 127 6.85 14.34 5.32
N LYS A 128 6.69 14.76 6.58
CA LYS A 128 7.19 14.01 7.74
C LYS A 128 6.22 12.93 8.25
N CYS A 129 5.19 12.59 7.50
CA CYS A 129 4.14 11.68 8.00
C CYS A 129 4.65 10.26 8.25
N LEU A 130 5.54 9.72 7.40
CA LEU A 130 6.18 8.42 7.61
C LEU A 130 7.10 8.42 8.84
N GLU A 131 7.94 9.45 8.96
CA GLU A 131 8.87 9.60 10.10
C GLU A 131 8.11 9.74 11.42
N ASN A 132 7.06 10.59 11.45
CA ASN A 132 6.22 10.77 12.62
C ASN A 132 5.49 9.48 13.01
N HIS A 133 5.06 8.69 12.02
CA HIS A 133 4.42 7.40 12.26
C HIS A 133 5.41 6.39 12.87
N ALA A 134 6.62 6.27 12.32
CA ALA A 134 7.67 5.41 12.84
C ALA A 134 8.06 5.81 14.28
N HIS A 135 8.26 7.11 14.52
CA HIS A 135 8.55 7.63 15.87
C HIS A 135 7.46 7.30 16.88
N ARG A 136 6.18 7.41 16.48
CA ARG A 136 5.06 6.99 17.33
C ARG A 136 5.08 5.50 17.64
N GLY A 137 5.43 4.67 16.67
CA GLY A 137 5.61 3.23 16.84
C GLY A 137 6.67 2.90 17.90
N GLU A 138 7.82 3.60 17.87
CA GLU A 138 8.89 3.43 18.87
C GLU A 138 8.42 3.80 20.29
N ILE A 139 7.69 4.92 20.42
CA ILE A 139 7.15 5.32 21.73
C ILE A 139 6.19 4.27 22.29
N ILE A 140 5.39 3.64 21.45
CA ILE A 140 4.47 2.57 21.90
C ILE A 140 5.20 1.27 22.23
N ALA A 141 6.18 0.90 21.45
CA ALA A 141 7.02 -0.25 21.78
C ALA A 141 7.67 -0.04 23.16
N LYS A 142 8.19 1.16 23.42
CA LYS A 142 8.73 1.53 24.73
C LYS A 142 7.68 1.49 25.83
N PHE A 143 6.48 1.99 25.57
CA PHE A 143 5.37 1.91 26.50
C PHE A 143 5.06 0.46 26.92
N LYS A 144 4.99 -0.45 25.95
CA LYS A 144 4.75 -1.88 26.23
C LYS A 144 5.82 -2.45 27.15
N VAL A 145 7.10 -2.15 26.87
CA VAL A 145 8.23 -2.59 27.69
C VAL A 145 8.19 -2.00 29.11
N ASP A 146 7.87 -0.71 29.24
CA ASP A 146 7.81 -0.03 30.55
C ASP A 146 6.65 -0.58 31.40
N VAL A 147 5.51 -0.91 30.77
CA VAL A 147 4.39 -1.56 31.45
C VAL A 147 4.75 -2.98 31.90
N GLU A 148 5.41 -3.77 31.06
CA GLU A 148 5.88 -5.12 31.40
C GLU A 148 6.80 -5.10 32.62
N LYS A 149 7.75 -4.17 32.69
CA LYS A 149 8.62 -3.99 33.82
C LYS A 149 7.89 -3.60 35.12
N HIS A 150 6.80 -2.82 35.01
CA HIS A 150 6.04 -2.33 36.16
C HIS A 150 5.09 -3.36 36.75
N ILE A 151 4.57 -4.24 35.91
CA ILE A 151 3.50 -5.18 36.26
C ILE A 151 4.08 -6.54 36.69
N GLY A 152 5.38 -6.79 36.45
CA GLY A 152 5.98 -8.11 36.66
C GLY A 152 5.44 -9.12 35.64
N ASN A 153 5.66 -10.41 35.80
CA ASN A 153 5.35 -11.50 34.87
C ASN A 153 4.06 -11.31 34.03
N TYR A 154 4.21 -10.49 33.01
CA TYR A 154 3.17 -10.10 32.05
C TYR A 154 3.21 -11.07 30.86
N ASN A 155 2.38 -12.12 30.90
CA ASN A 155 2.32 -13.10 29.82
C ASN A 155 0.96 -13.05 29.12
N LEU A 156 0.83 -12.19 28.11
CA LEU A 156 -0.38 -12.10 27.27
C LEU A 156 -0.62 -13.34 26.39
N ASP A 157 0.37 -14.19 26.23
CA ASP A 157 0.30 -15.34 25.33
C ASP A 157 -0.16 -16.63 26.04
N ALA A 158 -0.29 -16.62 27.35
CA ALA A 158 -0.89 -17.75 28.08
C ALA A 158 -2.34 -18.00 27.60
N GLU A 159 -2.68 -19.26 27.32
CA GLU A 159 -3.97 -19.65 26.77
C GLU A 159 -5.17 -19.09 27.54
N THR A 160 -5.07 -19.08 28.86
CA THR A 160 -6.12 -18.56 29.75
C THR A 160 -6.26 -17.03 29.62
N VAL A 161 -5.15 -16.31 29.50
CA VAL A 161 -5.17 -14.85 29.31
C VAL A 161 -5.72 -14.53 27.91
N ARG A 162 -5.39 -15.28 26.87
CA ARG A 162 -5.98 -15.13 25.53
C ARG A 162 -7.49 -15.30 25.54
N HIS A 163 -8.00 -16.31 26.26
CA HIS A 163 -9.44 -16.52 26.42
C HIS A 163 -10.10 -15.33 27.14
N ASP A 164 -9.56 -14.92 28.29
CA ASP A 164 -10.10 -13.81 29.06
C ASP A 164 -10.02 -12.48 28.27
N ARG A 165 -8.97 -12.28 27.48
CA ARG A 165 -8.83 -11.11 26.59
C ARG A 165 -9.94 -11.06 25.54
N LYS A 166 -10.30 -12.17 24.94
CA LYS A 166 -11.43 -12.27 24.00
C LYS A 166 -12.74 -11.95 24.67
N VAL A 167 -13.00 -12.54 25.85
CA VAL A 167 -14.20 -12.27 26.65
C VAL A 167 -14.27 -10.79 27.06
N PHE A 168 -13.15 -10.20 27.44
CA PHE A 168 -13.06 -8.77 27.76
C PHE A 168 -13.38 -7.89 26.53
N ALA A 169 -12.81 -8.18 25.37
CA ALA A 169 -13.04 -7.42 24.15
C ALA A 169 -14.53 -7.44 23.74
N ASP A 170 -15.18 -8.62 23.81
CA ASP A 170 -16.60 -8.77 23.52
C ASP A 170 -17.48 -7.99 24.52
N LEU A 171 -17.16 -8.06 25.81
CA LEU A 171 -17.86 -7.32 26.87
C LEU A 171 -17.69 -5.81 26.72
N PHE A 172 -16.49 -5.38 26.39
CA PHE A 172 -16.17 -3.97 26.16
C PHE A 172 -16.91 -3.42 24.94
N ALA A 173 -16.95 -4.18 23.84
CA ALA A 173 -17.70 -3.81 22.64
C ALA A 173 -19.21 -3.70 22.92
N LYS A 174 -19.80 -4.65 23.68
CA LYS A 174 -21.21 -4.59 24.11
C LYS A 174 -21.47 -3.37 25.00
N THR A 175 -20.55 -3.05 25.92
CA THR A 175 -20.67 -1.89 26.81
C THR A 175 -20.66 -0.58 26.02
N LYS A 176 -19.80 -0.44 25.00
CA LYS A 176 -19.75 0.75 24.13
C LYS A 176 -21.03 0.95 23.31
N ARG A 177 -21.70 -0.13 22.92
CA ARG A 177 -22.97 -0.06 22.15
C ARG A 177 -24.19 0.37 22.99
N ASN A 178 -24.14 0.20 24.30
CA ASN A 178 -25.21 0.57 25.19
C ASN A 178 -24.93 1.93 25.83
N PHE A 179 -25.76 2.93 25.53
CA PHE A 179 -25.58 4.32 25.99
C PHE A 179 -25.39 4.47 27.51
N PHE A 180 -26.22 3.79 28.30
CA PHE A 180 -26.14 3.86 29.78
C PHE A 180 -24.87 3.19 30.31
N SER A 181 -24.51 2.04 29.77
CA SER A 181 -23.29 1.33 30.14
C SER A 181 -22.04 2.09 29.72
N ALA A 182 -22.04 2.69 28.53
CA ALA A 182 -20.95 3.52 28.03
C ALA A 182 -20.81 4.79 28.91
N SER A 183 -21.88 5.48 29.22
CA SER A 183 -21.87 6.69 30.08
C SER A 183 -21.34 6.37 31.49
N ARG A 184 -21.81 5.26 32.11
CA ARG A 184 -21.29 4.79 33.39
C ARG A 184 -19.81 4.48 33.34
N TYR A 185 -19.36 3.77 32.28
CA TYR A 185 -17.94 3.43 32.05
C TYR A 185 -17.09 4.69 31.96
N PHE A 186 -17.49 5.67 31.16
CA PHE A 186 -16.79 6.94 31.02
C PHE A 186 -16.78 7.75 32.32
N LEU A 187 -17.91 7.82 33.03
CA LEU A 187 -17.98 8.50 34.30
C LEU A 187 -16.98 7.92 35.33
N LEU A 188 -17.01 6.61 35.55
CA LEU A 188 -16.09 5.93 36.48
C LEU A 188 -14.61 6.09 36.08
N ARG A 189 -14.33 6.08 34.80
CA ARG A 189 -12.99 6.27 34.27
C ARG A 189 -12.40 7.65 34.61
N TYR A 190 -13.22 8.69 34.57
CA TYR A 190 -12.77 10.07 34.76
C TYR A 190 -12.97 10.59 36.21
N LEU A 191 -13.69 9.88 37.05
CA LEU A 191 -13.82 10.25 38.47
C LEU A 191 -12.47 10.18 39.18
N PRO A 192 -11.96 11.29 39.75
CA PRO A 192 -10.63 11.33 40.35
C PRO A 192 -10.50 10.42 41.61
N PHE A 193 -11.63 10.15 42.30
CA PHE A 193 -11.64 9.37 43.53
C PHE A 193 -11.66 7.87 43.32
N ALA A 194 -12.06 7.38 42.14
CA ALA A 194 -12.09 5.95 41.86
C ALA A 194 -10.70 5.49 41.47
N ARG A 195 -9.98 4.76 42.32
CA ARG A 195 -8.68 4.16 42.03
C ARG A 195 -8.80 2.95 41.08
N SER A 196 -9.94 2.25 41.20
CA SER A 196 -10.27 1.11 40.36
C SER A 196 -11.76 1.06 40.06
N PHE A 197 -12.17 0.37 39.00
CA PHE A 197 -13.56 0.08 38.70
C PHE A 197 -13.67 -1.24 37.91
N THR A 198 -14.86 -1.83 37.89
CA THR A 198 -15.09 -3.16 37.30
C THR A 198 -15.90 -3.08 36.00
N LEU A 199 -15.60 -4.01 35.09
CA LEU A 199 -16.40 -4.33 33.92
C LEU A 199 -16.63 -5.84 33.87
N GLY A 200 -17.79 -6.29 34.31
CA GLY A 200 -18.02 -7.72 34.57
C GLY A 200 -17.01 -8.25 35.61
N LYS A 201 -16.33 -9.32 35.25
CA LYS A 201 -15.28 -9.95 36.09
C LYS A 201 -13.90 -9.23 36.01
N PHE A 202 -13.78 -8.22 35.17
CA PHE A 202 -12.50 -7.53 34.99
C PHE A 202 -12.43 -6.27 35.81
N VAL A 203 -11.25 -5.99 36.37
CA VAL A 203 -10.96 -4.82 37.19
C VAL A 203 -9.95 -3.93 36.46
N PHE A 204 -10.29 -2.65 36.29
CA PHE A 204 -9.34 -1.65 35.84
C PHE A 204 -8.63 -1.01 37.01
N ASN A 205 -7.31 -1.03 36.97
CA ASN A 205 -6.47 -0.34 37.94
C ASN A 205 -5.85 0.90 37.27
N LYS A 206 -6.24 2.09 37.74
CA LYS A 206 -5.76 3.36 37.19
C LYS A 206 -4.27 3.62 37.39
N SER A 207 -3.71 3.15 38.50
CA SER A 207 -2.30 3.34 38.81
C SER A 207 -1.39 2.45 37.94
N GLU A 208 -1.91 1.32 37.51
CA GLU A 208 -1.21 0.33 36.69
C GLU A 208 -1.57 0.42 35.19
N MET A 209 -2.57 1.24 34.87
CA MET A 209 -3.03 1.45 33.48
C MET A 209 -3.47 0.17 32.76
N CYS A 210 -3.99 -0.81 33.50
CA CYS A 210 -4.33 -2.11 32.95
C CYS A 210 -5.65 -2.67 33.50
N TRP A 211 -6.21 -3.60 32.72
CA TRP A 211 -7.31 -4.45 33.13
C TRP A 211 -6.77 -5.79 33.59
N ARG A 212 -7.29 -6.28 34.72
CA ARG A 212 -6.95 -7.57 35.30
C ARG A 212 -8.19 -8.47 35.37
N ASN A 213 -7.98 -9.78 35.21
CA ASN A 213 -8.99 -10.77 35.52
C ASN A 213 -9.10 -11.07 37.03
N GLU A 214 -9.98 -11.99 37.41
CA GLU A 214 -10.20 -12.40 38.81
C GLU A 214 -8.93 -12.99 39.47
N ARG A 215 -8.00 -13.51 38.67
CA ARG A 215 -6.71 -14.06 39.14
C ARG A 215 -5.63 -13.01 39.28
N GLY A 216 -5.95 -11.73 38.98
CA GLY A 216 -4.99 -10.64 38.99
C GLY A 216 -4.08 -10.59 37.78
N GLU A 217 -4.30 -11.42 36.75
CA GLU A 217 -3.52 -11.42 35.52
C GLU A 217 -3.97 -10.27 34.61
N VAL A 218 -3.02 -9.64 33.93
CA VAL A 218 -3.29 -8.54 33.00
C VAL A 218 -3.88 -9.07 31.70
N VAL A 219 -5.07 -8.60 31.34
CA VAL A 219 -5.77 -8.97 30.12
C VAL A 219 -5.74 -7.88 29.04
N GLU A 220 -5.63 -6.60 29.44
CA GLU A 220 -5.58 -5.49 28.50
C GLU A 220 -4.90 -4.27 29.11
N LEU A 221 -4.19 -3.49 28.28
CA LEU A 221 -3.51 -2.26 28.65
C LEU A 221 -4.32 -1.03 28.23
N ASP A 222 -4.33 0.03 29.01
CA ASP A 222 -5.00 1.27 28.67
C ASP A 222 -4.03 2.35 28.19
N PHE A 223 -3.79 2.36 26.90
CA PHE A 223 -2.92 3.35 26.28
C PHE A 223 -3.41 4.82 26.45
N ARG A 224 -4.70 5.07 26.70
CA ARG A 224 -5.21 6.44 26.89
C ARG A 224 -4.68 7.11 28.14
N TYR A 225 -4.40 6.34 29.19
CA TYR A 225 -3.76 6.88 30.38
C TYR A 225 -2.32 7.31 30.09
N TYR A 226 -1.60 6.51 29.34
CA TYR A 226 -0.24 6.81 28.88
C TYR A 226 -0.20 8.10 28.06
N LYS A 227 -1.09 8.24 27.09
CA LYS A 227 -1.25 9.46 26.30
C LYS A 227 -1.41 10.69 27.17
N ARG A 228 -2.28 10.63 28.16
CA ARG A 228 -2.62 11.79 28.99
C ARG A 228 -1.53 12.18 29.98
N HIS A 229 -0.82 11.22 30.53
CA HIS A 229 0.05 11.44 31.69
C HIS A 229 1.53 11.27 31.42
N ILE A 230 1.90 10.52 30.39
CA ILE A 230 3.29 10.21 30.07
C ILE A 230 3.76 10.93 28.81
N LEU A 231 3.00 10.91 27.73
CA LEU A 231 3.39 11.57 26.47
C LEU A 231 3.78 13.05 26.66
N PRO A 232 3.04 13.89 27.43
CA PRO A 232 3.45 15.26 27.66
C PRO A 232 4.82 15.38 28.36
N LYS A 233 5.17 14.41 29.22
CA LYS A 233 6.49 14.38 29.88
C LYS A 233 7.63 14.00 28.93
N LEU A 234 7.30 13.37 27.81
CA LEU A 234 8.23 13.04 26.73
C LEU A 234 8.29 14.14 25.66
N GLY A 235 7.56 15.26 25.86
CA GLY A 235 7.48 16.35 24.89
C GLY A 235 6.46 16.13 23.77
N GLU A 236 5.67 15.06 23.84
CA GLU A 236 4.67 14.73 22.82
C GLU A 236 3.31 15.39 23.10
N ASN A 237 2.64 15.87 22.04
CA ASN A 237 1.27 16.41 22.16
C ASN A 237 0.25 15.25 22.07
N PRO A 238 -0.55 15.00 23.13
CA PRO A 238 -1.54 13.91 23.14
C PRO A 238 -2.59 14.01 22.01
N ALA A 239 -2.85 15.21 21.49
CA ALA A 239 -3.82 15.42 20.42
C ALA A 239 -3.37 14.76 19.11
N ASP A 240 -2.06 14.70 18.84
CA ASP A 240 -1.50 14.11 17.63
C ASP A 240 -1.59 12.58 17.62
N TRP A 241 -2.05 11.99 18.72
CA TRP A 241 -2.18 10.55 18.94
C TRP A 241 -3.63 10.05 18.92
N THR A 242 -4.57 10.83 18.41
CA THR A 242 -6.00 10.49 18.49
C THR A 242 -6.38 9.21 17.72
N ASN A 243 -5.68 8.87 16.65
CA ASN A 243 -5.99 7.74 15.76
C ASN A 243 -4.89 6.68 15.74
N PHE A 244 -4.10 6.59 16.80
CA PHE A 244 -2.97 5.68 16.82
C PHE A 244 -3.31 4.18 16.73
N GLU A 245 -4.55 3.79 17.05
CA GLU A 245 -5.01 2.39 16.97
C GLU A 245 -5.17 1.88 15.52
N HIS A 246 -5.08 2.77 14.53
CA HIS A 246 -5.10 2.45 13.09
C HIS A 246 -3.73 2.75 12.49
N ASP A 247 -2.88 1.76 12.55
CA ASP A 247 -1.43 1.86 12.46
C ASP A 247 -0.85 1.96 11.05
N THR A 248 -1.59 2.53 10.12
CA THR A 248 -1.06 2.77 8.77
C THR A 248 -0.80 4.26 8.58
N PRO A 249 0.40 4.66 8.15
CA PRO A 249 0.70 6.07 7.88
C PRO A 249 -0.21 6.59 6.77
N HIS A 250 -0.92 7.68 7.03
CA HIS A 250 -1.79 8.34 6.05
C HIS A 250 -1.73 9.86 6.21
N CYS A 251 -1.98 10.58 5.14
CA CYS A 251 -2.10 12.03 5.14
C CYS A 251 -2.83 12.54 3.90
N ASN A 252 -3.25 13.80 3.95
CA ASN A 252 -3.92 14.46 2.83
C ASN A 252 -3.01 15.43 2.05
N HIS A 253 -1.67 15.34 2.21
CA HIS A 253 -0.76 16.31 1.57
C HIS A 253 -0.83 16.26 0.04
N LEU A 254 -0.96 15.07 -0.57
CA LEU A 254 -1.11 14.94 -2.01
C LEU A 254 -2.43 15.56 -2.50
N SER A 255 -3.55 15.28 -1.82
CA SER A 255 -4.85 15.88 -2.16
C SER A 255 -4.82 17.41 -2.01
N ALA A 256 -4.20 17.92 -0.93
CA ALA A 256 -4.05 19.34 -0.70
C ALA A 256 -3.19 19.98 -1.79
N TYR A 257 -2.03 19.40 -2.11
CA TYR A 257 -1.14 19.86 -3.15
C TYR A 257 -1.84 19.94 -4.53
N ILE A 258 -2.57 18.88 -4.90
CA ILE A 258 -3.31 18.86 -6.17
C ILE A 258 -4.40 19.94 -6.18
N SER A 259 -5.11 20.13 -5.06
CA SER A 259 -6.13 21.16 -4.94
C SER A 259 -5.56 22.57 -5.06
N GLU A 260 -4.46 22.86 -4.36
CA GLU A 260 -3.83 24.18 -4.35
C GLU A 260 -3.17 24.50 -5.70
N THR A 261 -2.53 23.53 -6.34
CA THR A 261 -1.74 23.74 -7.56
C THR A 261 -2.61 23.70 -8.83
N TYR A 262 -3.58 22.79 -8.87
CA TYR A 262 -4.35 22.49 -10.08
C TYR A 262 -5.85 22.80 -9.96
N GLY A 263 -6.33 23.18 -8.77
CA GLY A 263 -7.75 23.47 -8.52
C GLY A 263 -8.65 22.22 -8.56
N ILE A 264 -8.08 21.03 -8.40
CA ILE A 264 -8.81 19.76 -8.47
C ILE A 264 -8.88 19.15 -7.08
N ASN A 265 -10.09 18.95 -6.54
CA ASN A 265 -10.31 18.36 -5.23
C ASN A 265 -10.47 16.84 -5.34
N ILE A 266 -9.52 16.09 -4.78
CA ILE A 266 -9.55 14.64 -4.72
C ILE A 266 -9.78 14.22 -3.26
N PRO A 267 -10.85 13.45 -2.94
CA PRO A 267 -11.06 12.91 -1.59
C PRO A 267 -9.91 11.97 -1.19
N GLY A 268 -9.48 12.02 0.06
CA GLY A 268 -8.40 11.16 0.55
C GLY A 268 -8.76 9.66 0.51
N ASP A 269 -10.04 9.35 0.68
CA ASP A 269 -10.58 7.98 0.63
C ASP A 269 -10.85 7.47 -0.80
N TRP A 270 -10.55 8.27 -1.85
CA TRP A 270 -10.67 7.81 -3.22
C TRP A 270 -9.73 6.63 -3.47
N GLN A 271 -10.29 5.54 -4.06
CA GLN A 271 -9.51 4.36 -4.42
C GLN A 271 -8.51 4.72 -5.51
N HIS A 272 -7.25 4.80 -5.13
CA HIS A 272 -6.16 5.18 -6.02
C HIS A 272 -5.90 4.12 -7.09
N TRP A 273 -5.48 4.56 -8.27
CA TRP A 273 -5.05 3.68 -9.34
C TRP A 273 -3.57 3.31 -9.22
N ASN A 274 -3.24 2.11 -9.64
CA ASN A 274 -1.86 1.63 -9.72
C ASN A 274 -1.35 1.70 -11.16
N GLY A 275 -0.22 2.33 -11.37
CA GLY A 275 0.40 2.51 -12.69
C GLY A 275 1.19 1.29 -13.18
N GLY A 276 1.24 0.17 -12.44
CA GLY A 276 2.05 -1.00 -12.81
C GLY A 276 1.41 -1.91 -13.85
N VAL A 277 0.07 -1.83 -13.99
CA VAL A 277 -0.68 -2.57 -15.03
C VAL A 277 -1.79 -1.69 -15.58
N PHE A 278 -1.75 -1.40 -16.87
CA PHE A 278 -2.82 -0.64 -17.53
C PHE A 278 -2.94 -0.93 -19.02
N LEU A 279 -4.12 -0.68 -19.56
CA LEU A 279 -4.46 -0.83 -20.96
C LEU A 279 -4.66 0.52 -21.63
N PHE A 280 -4.18 0.64 -22.87
CA PHE A 280 -4.31 1.85 -23.68
C PHE A 280 -4.25 1.54 -25.17
N ASP A 281 -4.74 2.48 -26.00
CA ASP A 281 -4.63 2.46 -27.44
C ASP A 281 -4.46 3.88 -28.00
N ASP A 282 -4.71 4.08 -29.29
CA ASP A 282 -4.57 5.39 -29.93
C ASP A 282 -5.53 6.45 -29.36
N SER A 283 -6.66 6.05 -28.79
CA SER A 283 -7.63 6.98 -28.17
C SER A 283 -7.14 7.52 -26.82
N SER A 284 -6.10 6.92 -26.25
CA SER A 284 -5.52 7.29 -24.97
C SER A 284 -4.58 8.51 -25.05
N ALA A 285 -4.27 8.99 -26.24
CA ALA A 285 -3.18 9.94 -26.47
C ALA A 285 -3.31 11.21 -25.60
N GLU A 286 -4.48 11.82 -25.54
CA GLU A 286 -4.71 13.05 -24.77
C GLU A 286 -4.52 12.83 -23.26
N PHE A 287 -5.02 11.72 -22.73
CA PHE A 287 -4.83 11.35 -21.33
C PHE A 287 -3.35 11.10 -21.01
N LEU A 288 -2.66 10.31 -21.84
CA LEU A 288 -1.27 9.95 -21.62
C LEU A 288 -0.31 11.12 -21.85
N ASP A 289 -0.63 12.04 -22.79
CA ASP A 289 0.10 13.29 -22.97
C ASP A 289 0.05 14.17 -21.71
N TYR A 290 -1.15 14.34 -21.13
CA TYR A 290 -1.32 15.13 -19.91
C TYR A 290 -0.62 14.46 -18.72
N TRP A 291 -0.77 13.14 -18.56
CA TRP A 291 -0.08 12.39 -17.51
C TRP A 291 1.43 12.54 -17.62
N HIS A 292 1.99 12.34 -18.82
CA HIS A 292 3.40 12.53 -19.11
C HIS A 292 3.88 13.94 -18.77
N GLU A 293 3.21 14.96 -19.32
CA GLU A 293 3.57 16.37 -19.10
C GLU A 293 3.61 16.72 -17.60
N LYS A 294 2.57 16.33 -16.84
CA LYS A 294 2.50 16.62 -15.41
C LYS A 294 3.54 15.83 -14.62
N THR A 295 3.80 14.58 -14.99
CA THR A 295 4.83 13.76 -14.35
C THR A 295 6.23 14.37 -14.53
N ILE A 296 6.57 14.80 -15.73
CA ILE A 296 7.86 15.44 -16.01
C ILE A 296 7.99 16.77 -15.25
N ALA A 297 6.93 17.56 -15.20
CA ALA A 297 6.93 18.84 -14.45
C ALA A 297 7.19 18.65 -12.95
N GLU A 298 6.86 17.49 -12.38
CA GLU A 298 7.08 17.20 -10.95
C GLU A 298 8.51 16.70 -10.63
N PHE A 299 9.35 16.40 -11.63
CA PHE A 299 10.69 15.86 -11.38
C PHE A 299 11.59 16.78 -10.55
N GLU A 300 11.46 18.10 -10.74
CA GLU A 300 12.23 19.11 -10.01
C GLU A 300 11.44 19.73 -8.83
N ASN A 301 10.25 19.23 -8.54
CA ASN A 301 9.42 19.78 -7.49
C ASN A 301 9.87 19.28 -6.10
N PRO A 302 10.31 20.17 -5.19
CA PRO A 302 10.80 19.77 -3.87
C PRO A 302 9.70 19.24 -2.93
N TYR A 303 8.43 19.48 -3.24
CA TYR A 303 7.30 19.06 -2.42
C TYR A 303 6.83 17.64 -2.74
N THR A 304 7.12 17.15 -3.95
CA THR A 304 6.72 15.82 -4.42
C THR A 304 7.95 14.93 -4.57
N LYS A 305 7.71 13.60 -4.51
CA LYS A 305 8.68 12.62 -4.96
C LYS A 305 8.43 12.34 -6.44
N THR A 306 9.48 12.02 -7.20
CA THR A 306 9.40 11.74 -8.64
C THR A 306 8.68 10.41 -8.90
N ARG A 307 7.37 10.36 -8.60
CA ARG A 307 6.52 9.20 -8.77
C ARG A 307 5.35 9.53 -9.69
N ASP A 308 5.20 8.73 -10.72
CA ASP A 308 4.15 8.82 -11.75
C ASP A 308 2.74 8.60 -11.18
N GLN A 309 2.58 7.84 -10.10
CA GLN A 309 1.27 7.53 -9.53
C GLN A 309 0.57 8.76 -8.91
N GLY A 310 1.31 9.72 -8.34
CA GLY A 310 0.71 10.96 -7.81
C GLY A 310 0.06 11.79 -8.92
N THR A 311 0.74 11.94 -10.05
CA THR A 311 0.23 12.65 -11.23
C THR A 311 -0.83 11.84 -11.98
N LEU A 312 -0.84 10.50 -11.86
CA LEU A 312 -1.91 9.65 -12.36
C LEU A 312 -3.24 9.98 -11.65
N ALA A 313 -3.22 10.17 -10.32
CA ALA A 313 -4.42 10.57 -9.58
C ALA A 313 -4.96 11.92 -10.08
N LEU A 314 -4.07 12.92 -10.25
CA LEU A 314 -4.40 14.22 -10.84
C LEU A 314 -5.04 14.04 -12.23
N THR A 315 -4.44 13.21 -13.09
CA THR A 315 -4.90 13.01 -14.47
C THR A 315 -6.25 12.33 -14.52
N ALA A 316 -6.47 11.28 -13.73
CA ALA A 316 -7.75 10.59 -13.65
C ALA A 316 -8.91 11.54 -13.31
N TRP A 317 -8.70 12.42 -12.35
CA TRP A 317 -9.69 13.42 -11.95
C TRP A 317 -9.83 14.57 -12.95
N LYS A 318 -8.75 15.01 -13.58
CA LYS A 318 -8.77 16.03 -14.64
C LYS A 318 -9.64 15.62 -15.82
N PHE A 319 -9.62 14.33 -16.18
CA PHE A 319 -10.38 13.78 -17.30
C PHE A 319 -11.77 13.23 -16.88
N GLY A 320 -12.15 13.36 -15.61
CA GLY A 320 -13.44 12.87 -15.12
C GLY A 320 -13.55 11.35 -15.07
N LEU A 321 -12.41 10.64 -15.00
CA LEU A 321 -12.32 9.18 -15.06
C LEU A 321 -12.27 8.50 -13.68
N GLN A 322 -12.51 9.23 -12.60
CA GLN A 322 -12.44 8.72 -11.22
C GLN A 322 -13.38 7.54 -10.94
N ASN A 323 -14.41 7.34 -11.78
CA ASN A 323 -15.34 6.23 -11.71
C ASN A 323 -15.20 5.27 -12.91
N GLN A 324 -14.14 5.40 -13.71
CA GLN A 324 -13.84 4.50 -14.82
C GLN A 324 -13.72 3.06 -14.32
N PRO A 325 -14.27 2.05 -15.03
CA PRO A 325 -14.02 0.65 -14.70
C PRO A 325 -12.52 0.35 -14.66
N THR A 326 -12.08 -0.31 -13.60
CA THR A 326 -10.70 -0.73 -13.41
C THR A 326 -10.54 -2.21 -13.73
N LEU A 327 -9.28 -2.64 -13.92
CA LEU A 327 -8.97 -4.06 -14.05
C LEU A 327 -9.40 -4.83 -12.79
N PRO A 328 -9.94 -6.07 -12.95
CA PRO A 328 -10.12 -6.97 -11.81
C PRO A 328 -8.82 -7.18 -11.04
N VAL A 329 -8.92 -7.35 -9.72
CA VAL A 329 -7.76 -7.47 -8.82
C VAL A 329 -6.79 -8.60 -9.20
N GLU A 330 -7.28 -9.64 -9.86
CA GLU A 330 -6.46 -10.77 -10.33
C GLU A 330 -5.44 -10.36 -11.41
N TYR A 331 -5.66 -9.23 -12.10
CA TYR A 331 -4.73 -8.69 -13.09
C TYR A 331 -3.71 -7.69 -12.53
N ASN A 332 -3.77 -7.38 -11.26
CA ASN A 332 -2.71 -6.66 -10.53
C ASN A 332 -2.78 -7.01 -9.05
N TRP A 333 -2.51 -8.28 -8.74
CA TRP A 333 -2.49 -8.74 -7.37
C TRP A 333 -1.17 -8.31 -6.72
N ILE A 334 -1.19 -7.16 -6.04
CA ILE A 334 -0.02 -6.57 -5.37
C ILE A 334 0.33 -7.42 -4.15
N ALA A 335 1.51 -8.03 -4.14
CA ALA A 335 2.04 -8.77 -3.01
C ALA A 335 2.95 -7.87 -2.19
N GLU A 336 2.48 -7.46 -0.99
CA GLU A 336 3.24 -6.61 -0.09
C GLU A 336 3.80 -7.44 1.07
N PHE A 337 5.13 -7.48 1.19
CA PHE A 337 5.82 -8.26 2.22
C PHE A 337 5.46 -7.82 3.65
N ALA A 338 5.23 -6.53 3.86
CA ALA A 338 4.87 -5.98 5.17
C ALA A 338 3.46 -6.37 5.63
N ASP A 339 2.57 -6.77 4.71
CA ASP A 339 1.23 -7.24 5.05
C ASP A 339 1.25 -8.70 5.51
N ARG A 340 1.18 -8.90 6.83
CA ARG A 340 1.16 -10.22 7.47
C ARG A 340 -0.05 -11.08 7.14
N ASN A 341 -1.08 -10.53 6.50
CA ASN A 341 -2.27 -11.27 6.08
C ASN A 341 -2.11 -11.85 4.67
N ILE A 342 -1.09 -11.42 3.92
CA ILE A 342 -0.74 -11.97 2.61
C ILE A 342 0.05 -13.27 2.83
N ASP A 343 -0.46 -14.36 2.25
CA ASP A 343 0.17 -15.67 2.38
C ASP A 343 -0.17 -16.58 1.19
N TYR A 344 0.56 -17.68 1.05
CA TYR A 344 0.34 -18.70 0.05
C TYR A 344 0.41 -20.11 0.67
N ASP A 345 -0.55 -20.93 0.34
CA ASP A 345 -0.58 -22.36 0.66
C ASP A 345 -0.79 -23.15 -0.62
N ALA A 346 0.05 -24.14 -0.88
CA ALA A 346 0.03 -24.92 -2.14
C ALA A 346 -1.30 -25.63 -2.41
N ASN A 347 -2.06 -25.98 -1.36
CA ASN A 347 -3.35 -26.65 -1.47
C ASN A 347 -4.54 -25.68 -1.52
N LYS A 348 -4.39 -24.48 -0.95
CA LYS A 348 -5.48 -23.51 -0.82
C LYS A 348 -5.38 -22.39 -1.85
N GLY A 349 -4.16 -21.93 -2.20
CA GLY A 349 -3.92 -20.77 -3.06
C GLY A 349 -3.42 -19.56 -2.28
N TYR A 350 -3.68 -18.35 -2.82
CA TYR A 350 -3.24 -17.09 -2.24
C TYR A 350 -4.32 -16.43 -1.39
N THR A 351 -3.92 -15.68 -0.39
CA THR A 351 -4.82 -14.94 0.49
C THR A 351 -4.28 -13.54 0.79
N ARG A 352 -5.19 -12.61 1.17
CA ARG A 352 -4.89 -11.30 1.76
C ARG A 352 -5.56 -11.10 3.13
N ASP A 353 -6.20 -12.11 3.66
CA ASP A 353 -7.03 -11.99 4.87
C ASP A 353 -6.89 -13.22 5.80
N GLY A 354 -5.73 -13.89 5.75
CA GLY A 354 -5.45 -15.05 6.56
C GLY A 354 -6.30 -16.27 6.18
N PHE A 355 -6.47 -16.51 4.89
CA PHE A 355 -7.24 -17.63 4.31
C PHE A 355 -8.76 -17.63 4.58
N LYS A 356 -9.33 -16.45 4.83
CA LYS A 356 -10.80 -16.29 4.81
C LYS A 356 -11.33 -16.28 3.38
N THR A 357 -10.58 -15.65 2.47
CA THR A 357 -10.83 -15.69 1.03
C THR A 357 -9.61 -16.19 0.28
N ILE A 358 -9.83 -16.87 -0.85
CA ILE A 358 -8.78 -17.40 -1.72
C ILE A 358 -8.73 -16.59 -3.00
N SER A 359 -7.54 -16.16 -3.36
CA SER A 359 -7.26 -15.42 -4.59
C SER A 359 -6.55 -16.31 -5.61
N HIS A 360 -6.79 -16.04 -6.88
CA HIS A 360 -6.14 -16.71 -8.01
C HIS A 360 -5.50 -15.66 -8.94
N PRO A 361 -4.34 -15.09 -8.55
CA PRO A 361 -3.67 -14.09 -9.35
C PRO A 361 -3.39 -14.55 -10.77
N ILE A 362 -3.68 -13.69 -11.75
CA ILE A 362 -3.29 -13.86 -13.15
C ILE A 362 -1.97 -13.12 -13.39
N LEU A 363 -1.89 -11.89 -12.88
CA LEU A 363 -0.67 -11.10 -12.79
C LEU A 363 -0.42 -10.77 -11.32
N MET A 364 0.79 -11.07 -10.84
CA MET A 364 1.24 -10.79 -9.48
C MET A 364 2.29 -9.70 -9.52
N HIS A 365 2.10 -8.63 -8.75
CA HIS A 365 2.98 -7.48 -8.69
C HIS A 365 3.81 -7.55 -7.40
N ILE A 366 5.13 -7.75 -7.52
CA ILE A 366 6.08 -7.94 -6.41
C ILE A 366 7.15 -6.86 -6.47
N TYR A 367 6.93 -5.72 -5.84
CA TYR A 367 7.87 -4.59 -5.85
C TYR A 367 8.86 -4.60 -4.66
N HIS A 368 8.62 -5.41 -3.63
CA HIS A 368 9.54 -5.59 -2.51
C HIS A 368 9.89 -7.07 -2.32
N HIS A 369 11.04 -7.36 -1.72
CA HIS A 369 11.50 -8.73 -1.44
C HIS A 369 11.57 -9.64 -2.67
N TRP A 370 11.86 -9.06 -3.83
CA TRP A 370 12.13 -9.82 -5.05
C TRP A 370 13.34 -10.73 -4.84
N GLY A 371 13.17 -12.01 -5.12
CA GLY A 371 14.23 -13.01 -4.95
C GLY A 371 14.36 -13.57 -3.53
N ASP A 372 13.52 -13.15 -2.57
CA ASP A 372 13.56 -13.62 -1.19
C ASP A 372 13.04 -15.06 -1.07
N GLU A 373 13.97 -16.01 -0.97
CA GLU A 373 13.65 -17.44 -0.88
C GLU A 373 13.00 -17.85 0.45
N GLU A 374 13.04 -17.01 1.48
CA GLU A 374 12.35 -17.24 2.75
C GLU A 374 10.87 -16.85 2.67
N TRP A 375 10.48 -16.06 1.64
CA TRP A 375 9.11 -15.64 1.44
C TRP A 375 8.33 -16.64 0.57
N ASN A 376 7.28 -17.26 1.13
CA ASN A 376 6.49 -18.29 0.46
C ASN A 376 5.76 -17.78 -0.80
N ILE A 377 5.41 -16.49 -0.87
CA ILE A 377 4.86 -15.85 -2.07
C ILE A 377 5.89 -15.90 -3.21
N TRP A 378 7.16 -15.52 -2.92
CA TRP A 378 8.22 -15.61 -3.92
C TRP A 378 8.42 -17.06 -4.40
N ASN A 379 8.48 -18.02 -3.47
CA ASN A 379 8.66 -19.43 -3.82
C ASN A 379 7.51 -19.99 -4.67
N SER A 380 6.32 -19.40 -4.60
CA SER A 380 5.17 -19.80 -5.42
C SER A 380 5.24 -19.34 -6.87
N VAL A 381 6.09 -18.36 -7.19
CA VAL A 381 6.23 -17.77 -8.55
C VAL A 381 7.53 -18.19 -9.26
N LYS A 382 8.42 -18.87 -8.54
CA LYS A 382 9.74 -19.34 -8.99
C LYS A 382 9.68 -20.45 -10.05
#